data_001462a55a926fa869e63d5d93791a19
#
_entry.id   001462a55a926fa869e63d5d93791a19
#
_cell.length_a   1.000
_cell.length_b   1.000
_cell.length_c   1.000
_cell.angle_alpha   90.00
_cell.angle_beta   90.00
_cell.angle_gamma   90.00
#
_symmetry.space_group_name_H-M   'P 1'
#
loop_
_entity.id
_entity.type
_entity.pdbx_description
1 polymer ?
#
loop_
_entity_poly.entity_id
_entity_poly.type
_entity_poly.pdbx_seq_one_letter_code
_entity_poly.pdbx_strand_id
1 'polypeptide(L)' 'MSDESEIYIDPYDGRMVPCVMCMASPQLVGTGVCSKECADALDKWMEEDSNE' A
#
# COMPACT_ATOMS: atom_id res chain seq x y z
N MET A 1 -17.60 2.34 11.07
CA MET A 1 -17.33 2.50 10.77
C MET A 1 -16.87 2.64 9.94
N SER A 2 -16.46 2.61 9.41
CA SER A 2 -16.08 3.02 8.58
C SER A 2 -15.12 2.63 8.01
N ASP A 3 -14.75 2.29 7.25
CA ASP A 3 -13.80 1.83 6.71
C ASP A 3 -13.42 2.68 5.80
N GLU A 4 -12.86 3.46 5.85
CA GLU A 4 -12.47 4.28 5.03
C GLU A 4 -11.39 3.98 4.40
N SER A 5 -11.13 3.82 3.31
CA SER A 5 -9.98 3.64 2.60
C SER A 5 -9.55 4.93 2.08
N GLU A 6 -8.83 5.66 2.77
CA GLU A 6 -8.37 6.95 2.32
C GLU A 6 -7.12 6.81 1.51
N ILE A 7 -6.98 7.50 0.42
CA ILE A 7 -5.77 7.46 -0.42
C ILE A 7 -4.67 8.29 0.24
N TYR A 8 -3.48 7.74 0.27
CA TYR A 8 -2.35 8.40 0.90
C TYR A 8 -1.76 9.47 -0.03
N ILE A 9 -1.67 10.68 0.45
CA ILE A 9 -1.15 11.79 -0.33
C ILE A 9 0.20 12.19 0.24
N ASP A 10 1.18 12.34 -0.62
CA ASP A 10 2.50 12.74 -0.19
C ASP A 10 2.43 14.17 0.35
N PRO A 11 2.82 14.42 1.55
CA PRO A 11 2.76 15.75 2.13
C PRO A 11 3.70 16.73 1.45
N TYR A 12 4.73 16.25 0.82
CA TYR A 12 5.64 17.15 0.16
C TYR A 12 5.17 17.51 -1.23
N ASP A 13 4.81 16.54 -2.02
CA ASP A 13 4.38 16.79 -3.36
C ASP A 13 2.91 17.05 -3.46
N GLY A 14 2.12 16.59 -2.56
CA GLY A 14 0.68 16.73 -2.64
C GLY A 14 0.09 15.82 -3.68
N ARG A 15 0.82 14.78 -4.08
CA ARG A 15 0.33 13.87 -5.08
C ARG A 15 0.04 12.52 -4.47
N MET A 16 -0.73 11.71 -5.16
CA MET A 16 -1.04 10.38 -4.66
C MET A 16 0.19 9.51 -4.82
N VAL A 17 0.50 8.75 -3.80
CA VAL A 17 1.64 7.84 -3.84
C VAL A 17 1.15 6.51 -4.38
N PRO A 18 1.78 5.98 -5.40
CA PRO A 18 1.30 4.73 -6.01
C PRO A 18 1.55 3.52 -5.12
N CYS A 19 0.73 2.49 -5.32
CA CYS A 19 0.89 1.26 -4.57
C CYS A 19 2.28 0.68 -4.80
N VAL A 20 2.88 0.18 -3.74
CA VAL A 20 4.25 -0.35 -3.87
C VAL A 20 4.26 -1.69 -4.61
N MET A 21 3.11 -2.32 -4.75
CA MET A 21 3.08 -3.62 -5.42
C MET A 21 2.69 -3.49 -6.88
N CYS A 22 1.56 -2.91 -7.17
CA CYS A 22 1.11 -2.85 -8.55
C CYS A 22 1.41 -1.51 -9.20
N MET A 23 1.57 -0.47 -8.43
CA MET A 23 1.85 0.85 -8.96
C MET A 23 0.80 1.31 -9.96
N ALA A 24 -0.32 0.65 -10.02
CA ALA A 24 -1.38 1.07 -10.93
C ALA A 24 -2.42 1.90 -10.21
N SER A 25 -2.49 1.79 -8.91
CA SER A 25 -3.45 2.53 -8.14
C SER A 25 -2.74 3.18 -6.97
N PRO A 26 -3.31 4.21 -6.39
CA PRO A 26 -2.67 4.87 -5.24
C PRO A 26 -2.76 4.00 -4.01
N GLN A 27 -1.77 4.06 -3.16
CA GLN A 27 -1.78 3.27 -1.95
C GLN A 27 -2.71 3.90 -0.93
N LEU A 28 -3.12 3.12 0.04
CA LEU A 28 -4.04 3.59 1.07
C LEU A 28 -3.25 4.00 2.30
N VAL A 29 -3.81 4.92 3.02
CA VAL A 29 -3.14 5.43 4.22
C VAL A 29 -2.92 4.31 5.20
N GLY A 30 -1.69 4.18 5.66
CA GLY A 30 -1.38 3.21 6.69
C GLY A 30 -1.05 1.83 6.18
N THR A 31 -1.15 1.60 4.89
CA THR A 31 -0.85 0.26 4.41
C THR A 31 0.26 0.25 3.37
N GLY A 32 0.33 1.26 2.54
CA GLY A 32 1.36 1.27 1.51
C GLY A 32 0.93 0.53 0.26
N VAL A 33 -0.25 -0.04 0.24
CA VAL A 33 -0.75 -0.76 -0.92
C VAL A 33 -2.15 -0.26 -1.23
N CYS A 34 -2.65 -0.63 -2.38
CA CYS A 34 -3.94 -0.11 -2.82
C CYS A 34 -5.12 -0.97 -2.38
N SER A 35 -4.88 -2.22 -2.08
CA SER A 35 -6.00 -3.06 -1.67
C SER A 35 -5.47 -4.25 -0.89
N LYS A 36 -6.39 -5.09 -0.43
CA LYS A 36 -6.00 -6.21 0.37
C LYS A 36 -5.18 -7.22 -0.43
N GLU A 37 -5.48 -7.33 -1.70
CA GLU A 37 -4.73 -8.25 -2.53
C GLU A 37 -3.28 -7.87 -2.57
N CYS A 38 -2.99 -6.61 -2.75
CA CYS A 38 -1.62 -6.17 -2.76
C CYS A 38 -1.02 -6.30 -1.37
N ALA A 39 -1.81 -6.08 -0.34
CA ALA A 39 -1.32 -6.20 1.02
C ALA A 39 -0.87 -7.64 1.28
N ASP A 40 -1.67 -8.59 0.80
CA ASP A 40 -1.32 -9.98 0.97
C ASP A 40 -0.03 -10.29 0.23
N ALA A 41 0.09 -9.83 -0.98
CA ALA A 41 1.28 -10.08 -1.76
C ALA A 41 2.50 -9.47 -1.10
N LEU A 42 2.36 -8.28 -0.58
CA LEU A 42 3.48 -7.62 0.06
C LEU A 42 3.89 -8.38 1.32
N ASP A 43 2.91 -8.81 2.08
CA ASP A 43 3.20 -9.53 3.29
C ASP A 43 3.94 -10.83 2.98
N LYS A 44 3.50 -11.51 1.94
CA LYS A 44 4.15 -12.73 1.56
C LYS A 44 5.56 -12.46 1.08
N TRP A 45 5.73 -11.39 0.34
CA TRP A 45 7.04 -11.05 -0.18
C TRP A 45 8.00 -10.75 0.96
N MET A 46 7.53 -10.03 1.95
CA MET A 46 8.40 -9.68 3.06
C MET A 46 8.72 -10.92 3.89
N GLU A 47 7.76 -11.80 3.97
CA GLU A 47 8.01 -12.98 4.75
C GLU A 47 9.09 -13.83 4.12
N GLU A 48 9.06 -13.94 2.81
CA GLU A 48 10.09 -14.68 2.15
C GLU A 48 11.43 -14.07 2.37
N ASP A 49 11.51 -12.79 2.30
CA ASP A 49 12.78 -12.11 2.44
C ASP A 49 13.32 -12.30 3.83
N SER A 50 12.48 -12.34 4.83
CA SER A 50 13.02 -12.41 6.16
C SER A 50 13.14 -13.84 6.57
N ASN A 51 13.11 -14.77 5.72
CA ASN A 51 13.22 -16.06 6.12
C ASN A 51 14.57 -16.34 6.51
N GLU A 52 15.02 -16.81 7.45
CA GLU A 52 16.26 -16.95 7.79
C GLU A 52 16.46 -18.11 8.16
#